data_76cf8c4bc5dc2a756b5ff19e7a085de2
#
_entry.id   76cf8c4bc5dc2a756b5ff19e7a085de2
#
_cell.length_a   1.000
_cell.length_b   1.000
_cell.length_c   1.000
_cell.angle_alpha   90.00
_cell.angle_beta   90.00
_cell.angle_gamma   90.00
#
_symmetry.space_group_name_H-M   'P 1'
#
loop_
_entity.id
_entity.type
_entity.pdbx_description
1 polymer ?
#
loop_
_entity_poly.entity_id
_entity_poly.type
_entity_poly.pdbx_seq_one_letter_code
_entity_poly.pdbx_strand_id
1 'polypeptide(L)'
;MDDQEWWVNAVKGAKTLSDIEFVFRSLWPGLFPKPFRNPLFDFPDVVIHAGETQVKKHPLYEAAKTGDAEAASDLIQDTFNPDAIEALKALLNGRKPILISAHAMEGEGVNAIPETFAEKLAEKLGLKVGSGIIQTNTVGHTGADGFGRLARQPLFDGDVTEGKEYLIVDDFIGMGGTIANLKGYIEFKGGVVIGATALTGKPYSAKIAPDRNLLQEMRDKHGKELEDWWKERFAHTFDCLTQSEARYLLKTENADRVRNKIAEAEQEGNRRGSEEKI
;
A
#
# COMPACT_ATOMS: atom_id res chain seq x y z
N MET A 1 -31.65 -4.75 20.37
CA MET A 1 -31.15 -6.12 20.01
C MET A 1 -29.87 -6.27 20.81
N ASP A 2 -29.80 -7.26 21.67
CA ASP A 2 -28.65 -7.49 22.53
C ASP A 2 -27.44 -7.87 21.66
N ASP A 3 -26.26 -7.32 21.95
CA ASP A 3 -25.02 -7.59 21.16
C ASP A 3 -24.74 -9.08 21.05
N GLN A 4 -25.18 -9.89 22.01
CA GLN A 4 -25.07 -11.36 21.99
C GLN A 4 -25.97 -12.03 20.96
N GLU A 5 -27.15 -11.54 20.68
CA GLU A 5 -28.06 -12.12 19.68
C GLU A 5 -27.60 -11.80 18.25
N TRP A 6 -26.99 -10.63 18.04
CA TRP A 6 -26.52 -10.22 16.73
C TRP A 6 -25.42 -11.13 16.19
N TRP A 7 -24.38 -11.39 17.00
CA TRP A 7 -23.25 -12.20 16.52
C TRP A 7 -23.61 -13.67 16.31
N VAL A 8 -24.48 -14.24 17.16
CA VAL A 8 -24.99 -15.61 16.97
C VAL A 8 -25.72 -15.74 15.63
N ASN A 9 -26.52 -14.76 15.27
CA ASN A 9 -27.24 -14.76 14.00
C ASN A 9 -26.30 -14.50 12.80
N ALA A 10 -25.29 -13.63 12.96
CA ALA A 10 -24.27 -13.37 11.94
C ALA A 10 -23.41 -14.62 11.66
N VAL A 11 -22.96 -15.34 12.71
CA VAL A 11 -22.21 -16.61 12.54
C VAL A 11 -23.11 -17.70 11.94
N LYS A 12 -24.38 -17.80 12.37
CA LYS A 12 -25.34 -18.77 11.78
C LYS A 12 -25.67 -18.48 10.32
N GLY A 13 -25.62 -17.21 9.92
CA GLY A 13 -25.83 -16.77 8.53
C GLY A 13 -24.58 -16.90 7.64
N ALA A 14 -23.42 -17.12 8.24
CA ALA A 14 -22.15 -17.25 7.53
C ALA A 14 -22.13 -18.56 6.72
N LYS A 15 -21.91 -18.46 5.42
CA LYS A 15 -21.87 -19.61 4.50
C LYS A 15 -20.46 -20.04 4.14
N THR A 16 -19.47 -19.19 4.41
CA THR A 16 -18.07 -19.39 4.09
C THR A 16 -17.16 -19.07 5.28
N LEU A 17 -15.94 -19.59 5.26
CA LEU A 17 -14.90 -19.20 6.24
C LEU A 17 -14.65 -17.70 6.24
N SER A 18 -14.77 -17.06 5.08
CA SER A 18 -14.62 -15.62 4.91
C SER A 18 -15.73 -14.83 5.63
N ASP A 19 -16.97 -15.32 5.61
CA ASP A 19 -18.07 -14.69 6.35
C ASP A 19 -17.83 -14.80 7.86
N ILE A 20 -17.32 -15.95 8.32
CA ILE A 20 -16.96 -16.16 9.73
C ILE A 20 -15.81 -15.21 10.12
N GLU A 21 -14.75 -15.12 9.32
CA GLU A 21 -13.65 -14.21 9.55
C GLU A 21 -14.11 -12.76 9.62
N PHE A 22 -15.01 -12.33 8.73
CA PHE A 22 -15.61 -10.99 8.76
C PHE A 22 -16.34 -10.73 10.08
N VAL A 23 -17.17 -11.65 10.55
CA VAL A 23 -17.87 -11.51 11.83
C VAL A 23 -16.88 -11.40 12.99
N PHE A 24 -15.84 -12.26 13.02
CA PHE A 24 -14.80 -12.21 14.05
C PHE A 24 -14.00 -10.90 14.01
N ARG A 25 -13.63 -10.41 12.82
CA ARG A 25 -12.95 -9.11 12.66
C ARG A 25 -13.79 -7.94 13.18
N SER A 26 -15.11 -8.04 13.01
CA SER A 26 -16.05 -7.01 13.46
C SER A 26 -16.21 -7.01 14.99
N LEU A 27 -16.21 -8.20 15.61
CA LEU A 27 -16.38 -8.37 17.06
C LEU A 27 -15.07 -8.15 17.84
N TRP A 28 -13.94 -8.59 17.30
CA TRP A 28 -12.63 -8.51 17.95
C TRP A 28 -11.58 -7.91 17.01
N PRO A 29 -11.73 -6.64 16.64
CA PRO A 29 -10.79 -5.99 15.72
C PRO A 29 -9.34 -6.00 16.22
N GLY A 30 -9.13 -6.11 17.53
CA GLY A 30 -7.80 -6.19 18.13
C GLY A 30 -7.08 -7.53 17.95
N LEU A 31 -7.77 -8.62 17.54
CA LEU A 31 -7.17 -9.93 17.29
C LEU A 31 -6.57 -10.09 15.89
N PHE A 32 -6.89 -9.17 14.97
CA PHE A 32 -6.41 -9.25 13.60
C PHE A 32 -5.24 -8.30 13.37
N PRO A 33 -4.22 -8.71 12.62
CA PRO A 33 -3.09 -7.85 12.34
C PRO A 33 -3.57 -6.61 11.57
N LYS A 34 -3.10 -5.46 12.01
CA LYS A 34 -3.38 -4.16 11.39
C LYS A 34 -2.09 -3.61 10.80
N PRO A 35 -2.17 -2.81 9.73
CA PRO A 35 -0.98 -2.20 9.16
C PRO A 35 -0.37 -1.24 10.17
N PHE A 36 0.96 -1.21 10.21
CA PHE A 36 1.67 -0.16 10.91
C PHE A 36 1.72 1.08 10.02
N ARG A 37 1.38 2.23 10.57
CA ARG A 37 1.52 3.51 9.87
C ARG A 37 2.00 4.59 10.83
N ASN A 38 2.92 5.40 10.33
CA ASN A 38 3.40 6.60 10.99
C ASN A 38 3.00 7.83 10.16
N PRO A 39 2.88 9.02 10.77
CA PRO A 39 2.67 10.26 10.04
C PRO A 39 3.69 10.48 8.92
N LEU A 40 3.21 11.04 7.80
CA LEU A 40 3.99 11.19 6.56
C LEU A 40 4.43 12.65 6.29
N PHE A 41 4.28 13.56 7.25
CA PHE A 41 4.39 15.01 7.01
C PHE A 41 5.67 15.48 6.34
N ASP A 42 6.80 14.90 6.65
CA ASP A 42 8.09 15.30 6.09
C ASP A 42 8.66 14.25 5.12
N PHE A 43 7.80 13.32 4.69
CA PHE A 43 8.24 12.30 3.76
C PHE A 43 8.40 12.90 2.36
N PRO A 44 9.54 12.65 1.67
CA PRO A 44 9.80 13.23 0.36
C PRO A 44 8.82 12.68 -0.70
N ASP A 45 8.67 13.45 -1.78
CA ASP A 45 7.90 12.99 -2.93
C ASP A 45 8.53 11.72 -3.52
N VAL A 46 7.68 10.81 -3.95
CA VAL A 46 8.09 9.54 -4.59
C VAL A 46 8.66 9.83 -5.98
N VAL A 47 9.85 9.34 -6.26
CA VAL A 47 10.44 9.47 -7.58
C VAL A 47 9.80 8.46 -8.54
N ILE A 48 9.13 8.94 -9.58
CA ILE A 48 8.46 8.13 -10.61
C ILE A 48 9.32 8.14 -11.88
N HIS A 49 9.63 6.95 -12.42
CA HIS A 49 10.54 6.81 -13.57
C HIS A 49 9.84 6.95 -14.90
N ALA A 50 8.64 6.40 -15.07
CA ALA A 50 7.97 6.35 -16.38
C ALA A 50 6.49 6.70 -16.30
N GLY A 51 5.92 7.14 -17.39
CA GLY A 51 4.48 7.37 -17.52
C GLY A 51 3.68 6.06 -17.46
N GLU A 52 2.49 6.10 -16.85
CA GLU A 52 1.65 4.91 -16.67
C GLU A 52 1.35 4.20 -18.01
N THR A 53 1.02 4.98 -19.05
CA THR A 53 0.72 4.43 -20.38
C THR A 53 1.94 3.75 -21.01
N GLN A 54 3.13 4.31 -20.81
CA GLN A 54 4.37 3.76 -21.35
C GLN A 54 4.65 2.37 -20.76
N VAL A 55 4.48 2.21 -19.46
CA VAL A 55 4.72 0.92 -18.78
C VAL A 55 3.59 -0.06 -19.05
N LYS A 56 2.33 0.31 -18.82
CA LYS A 56 1.18 -0.62 -18.92
C LYS A 56 0.85 -1.07 -20.35
N LYS A 57 1.26 -0.31 -21.38
CA LYS A 57 1.11 -0.72 -22.78
C LYS A 57 2.36 -1.35 -23.37
N HIS A 58 3.39 -1.55 -22.57
CA HIS A 58 4.59 -2.22 -23.02
C HIS A 58 4.28 -3.69 -23.35
N PRO A 59 4.81 -4.26 -24.47
CA PRO A 59 4.50 -5.63 -24.87
C PRO A 59 4.86 -6.69 -23.81
N LEU A 60 5.86 -6.41 -22.98
CA LEU A 60 6.35 -7.32 -21.95
C LEU A 60 5.67 -7.12 -20.58
N TYR A 61 4.74 -6.16 -20.44
CA TYR A 61 4.16 -5.81 -19.15
C TYR A 61 3.44 -6.98 -18.49
N GLU A 62 2.60 -7.71 -19.23
CA GLU A 62 1.83 -8.84 -18.67
C GLU A 62 2.75 -9.99 -18.26
N ALA A 63 3.75 -10.34 -19.08
CA ALA A 63 4.73 -11.37 -18.73
C ALA A 63 5.50 -10.98 -17.45
N ALA A 64 5.98 -9.74 -17.36
CA ALA A 64 6.66 -9.21 -16.19
C ALA A 64 5.78 -9.24 -14.93
N LYS A 65 4.48 -8.91 -15.07
CA LYS A 65 3.49 -8.93 -13.99
C LYS A 65 3.20 -10.35 -13.48
N THR A 66 3.32 -11.35 -14.33
CA THR A 66 3.06 -12.76 -14.00
C THR A 66 4.32 -13.54 -13.61
N GLY A 67 5.46 -12.84 -13.41
CA GLY A 67 6.66 -13.42 -12.80
C GLY A 67 7.84 -13.65 -13.73
N ASP A 68 7.78 -13.22 -14.99
CA ASP A 68 8.90 -13.30 -15.92
C ASP A 68 9.92 -12.18 -15.61
N ALA A 69 11.04 -12.57 -15.00
CA ALA A 69 12.11 -11.65 -14.61
C ALA A 69 12.88 -11.09 -15.82
N GLU A 70 13.00 -11.83 -16.93
CA GLU A 70 13.64 -11.36 -18.16
C GLU A 70 12.76 -10.28 -18.81
N ALA A 71 11.46 -10.54 -18.95
CA ALA A 71 10.50 -9.56 -19.43
C ALA A 71 10.45 -8.31 -18.53
N ALA A 72 10.55 -8.46 -17.21
CA ALA A 72 10.64 -7.33 -16.28
C ALA A 72 11.93 -6.52 -16.47
N SER A 73 13.06 -7.19 -16.69
CA SER A 73 14.35 -6.54 -16.95
C SER A 73 14.31 -5.68 -18.20
N ASP A 74 13.76 -6.22 -19.30
CA ASP A 74 13.67 -5.52 -20.58
C ASP A 74 12.66 -4.37 -20.51
N LEU A 75 11.48 -4.58 -19.92
CA LEU A 75 10.51 -3.53 -19.65
C LEU A 75 11.14 -2.35 -18.91
N ILE A 76 11.89 -2.64 -17.84
CA ILE A 76 12.54 -1.62 -17.01
C ILE A 76 13.63 -0.91 -17.84
N GLN A 77 14.43 -1.63 -18.60
CA GLN A 77 15.47 -1.05 -19.44
C GLN A 77 14.90 -0.07 -20.46
N ASP A 78 13.77 -0.40 -21.09
CA ASP A 78 13.12 0.43 -22.10
C ASP A 78 12.37 1.65 -21.51
N THR A 79 12.03 1.60 -20.23
CA THR A 79 11.28 2.66 -19.55
C THR A 79 12.14 3.45 -18.55
N PHE A 80 13.40 3.13 -18.40
CA PHE A 80 14.29 3.78 -17.46
C PHE A 80 14.50 5.26 -17.80
N ASN A 81 14.27 6.16 -16.82
CA ASN A 81 14.44 7.59 -17.00
C ASN A 81 15.74 8.10 -16.32
N PRO A 82 16.72 8.62 -17.08
CA PRO A 82 17.93 9.20 -16.52
C PRO A 82 17.68 10.34 -15.53
N ASP A 83 16.67 11.19 -15.78
CA ASP A 83 16.34 12.32 -14.89
C ASP A 83 15.84 11.82 -13.53
N ALA A 84 15.09 10.71 -13.53
CA ALA A 84 14.64 10.08 -12.28
C ALA A 84 15.81 9.50 -11.48
N ILE A 85 16.84 8.99 -12.15
CA ILE A 85 18.09 8.56 -11.48
C ILE A 85 18.80 9.74 -10.83
N GLU A 86 18.89 10.88 -11.51
CA GLU A 86 19.49 12.07 -10.92
C GLU A 86 18.64 12.62 -9.75
N ALA A 87 17.32 12.58 -9.85
CA ALA A 87 16.43 12.91 -8.73
C ALA A 87 16.65 11.97 -7.53
N LEU A 88 16.81 10.66 -7.76
CA LEU A 88 17.14 9.71 -6.69
C LEU A 88 18.51 10.00 -6.08
N LYS A 89 19.53 10.29 -6.86
CA LYS A 89 20.85 10.68 -6.33
C LYS A 89 20.77 11.92 -5.46
N ALA A 90 19.98 12.91 -5.86
CA ALA A 90 19.73 14.12 -5.08
C ALA A 90 19.01 13.80 -3.76
N LEU A 91 17.96 12.97 -3.79
CA LEU A 91 17.23 12.50 -2.61
C LEU A 91 18.16 11.73 -1.66
N LEU A 92 19.00 10.86 -2.19
CA LEU A 92 19.95 10.07 -1.42
C LEU A 92 21.01 10.94 -0.76
N ASN A 93 21.45 12.02 -1.39
CA ASN A 93 22.46 12.94 -0.89
C ASN A 93 23.70 12.21 -0.31
N GLY A 94 24.23 11.25 -1.06
CA GLY A 94 25.39 10.43 -0.67
C GLY A 94 25.12 9.31 0.33
N ARG A 95 23.89 9.18 0.87
CA ARG A 95 23.47 8.07 1.73
C ARG A 95 23.43 6.77 0.93
N LYS A 96 23.57 5.64 1.62
CA LYS A 96 23.56 4.31 1.02
C LYS A 96 22.49 3.41 1.68
N PRO A 97 21.20 3.69 1.47
CA PRO A 97 20.12 2.88 2.02
C PRO A 97 20.13 1.48 1.41
N ILE A 98 19.45 0.57 2.10
CA ILE A 98 19.07 -0.72 1.55
C ILE A 98 17.81 -0.50 0.71
N LEU A 99 17.82 -0.92 -0.56
CA LEU A 99 16.62 -0.95 -1.39
C LEU A 99 15.73 -2.09 -0.94
N ILE A 100 14.45 -1.81 -0.71
CA ILE A 100 13.46 -2.82 -0.35
C ILE A 100 12.26 -2.73 -1.27
N SER A 101 11.94 -3.82 -1.96
CA SER A 101 10.79 -3.90 -2.84
C SER A 101 9.54 -4.36 -2.08
N ALA A 102 8.39 -3.82 -2.47
CA ALA A 102 7.09 -4.26 -1.98
C ALA A 102 6.70 -5.56 -2.72
N HIS A 103 7.16 -6.71 -2.23
CA HIS A 103 6.80 -8.01 -2.81
C HIS A 103 5.35 -8.35 -2.45
N ALA A 104 4.51 -8.53 -3.47
CA ALA A 104 3.16 -9.07 -3.32
C ALA A 104 3.05 -10.40 -4.06
N MET A 105 2.54 -11.43 -3.39
CA MET A 105 1.98 -12.58 -4.08
C MET A 105 0.60 -12.15 -4.61
N GLU A 106 0.47 -12.03 -5.93
CA GLU A 106 -0.81 -11.78 -6.58
C GLU A 106 -1.45 -13.12 -7.02
N GLY A 107 -2.77 -13.13 -7.27
CA GLY A 107 -3.48 -14.36 -7.64
C GLY A 107 -2.99 -15.04 -8.94
N GLU A 108 -2.29 -14.28 -9.80
CA GLU A 108 -1.73 -14.74 -11.08
C GLU A 108 -0.23 -15.06 -11.02
N GLY A 109 0.41 -14.97 -9.84
CA GLY A 109 1.83 -15.24 -9.64
C GLY A 109 2.54 -14.15 -8.83
N VAL A 110 3.87 -14.24 -8.74
CA VAL A 110 4.70 -13.21 -8.08
C VAL A 110 5.07 -12.16 -9.12
N ASN A 111 4.63 -10.92 -8.93
CA ASN A 111 5.01 -9.80 -9.78
C ASN A 111 6.53 -9.58 -9.75
N ALA A 112 7.22 -9.81 -10.88
CA ALA A 112 8.68 -9.68 -10.96
C ALA A 112 9.17 -8.23 -11.03
N ILE A 113 8.30 -7.27 -11.36
CA ILE A 113 8.72 -5.88 -11.63
C ILE A 113 9.38 -5.21 -10.42
N PRO A 114 8.81 -5.25 -9.19
CA PRO A 114 9.39 -4.51 -8.06
C PRO A 114 10.80 -4.98 -7.69
N GLU A 115 11.03 -6.30 -7.69
CA GLU A 115 12.33 -6.87 -7.35
C GLU A 115 13.37 -6.57 -8.43
N THR A 116 13.06 -6.88 -9.69
CA THR A 116 13.95 -6.57 -10.82
C THR A 116 14.27 -5.09 -10.91
N PHE A 117 13.29 -4.21 -10.59
CA PHE A 117 13.51 -2.77 -10.55
C PHE A 117 14.45 -2.36 -9.42
N ALA A 118 14.32 -2.96 -8.22
CA ALA A 118 15.25 -2.72 -7.13
C ALA A 118 16.68 -3.17 -7.47
N GLU A 119 16.85 -4.32 -8.13
CA GLU A 119 18.15 -4.82 -8.60
C GLU A 119 18.80 -3.88 -9.61
N LYS A 120 18.05 -3.42 -10.62
CA LYS A 120 18.54 -2.46 -11.63
C LYS A 120 18.93 -1.12 -11.01
N LEU A 121 18.17 -0.63 -10.03
CA LEU A 121 18.51 0.58 -9.27
C LEU A 121 19.77 0.37 -8.43
N ALA A 122 19.88 -0.78 -7.77
CA ALA A 122 21.05 -1.13 -6.97
C ALA A 122 22.34 -1.11 -7.81
N GLU A 123 22.30 -1.72 -9.01
CA GLU A 123 23.41 -1.69 -9.96
C GLU A 123 23.80 -0.27 -10.37
N LYS A 124 22.80 0.56 -10.76
CA LYS A 124 23.04 1.94 -11.22
C LYS A 124 23.51 2.89 -10.13
N LEU A 125 23.08 2.68 -8.89
CA LEU A 125 23.35 3.58 -7.75
C LEU A 125 24.45 3.06 -6.80
N GLY A 126 24.94 1.83 -7.03
CA GLY A 126 25.94 1.19 -6.14
C GLY A 126 25.38 0.91 -4.74
N LEU A 127 24.12 0.48 -4.67
CA LEU A 127 23.38 0.19 -3.44
C LEU A 127 23.20 -1.32 -3.25
N LYS A 128 22.62 -1.72 -2.11
CA LYS A 128 22.26 -3.11 -1.82
C LYS A 128 20.76 -3.29 -1.88
N VAL A 129 20.30 -4.44 -2.37
CA VAL A 129 18.91 -4.87 -2.25
C VAL A 129 18.76 -5.70 -0.97
N GLY A 130 17.74 -5.42 -0.19
CA GLY A 130 17.32 -6.24 0.94
C GLY A 130 16.31 -7.28 0.49
N SER A 131 16.47 -8.49 1.00
CA SER A 131 15.51 -9.58 0.82
C SER A 131 15.07 -10.03 2.21
N GLY A 132 13.82 -10.02 2.51
CA GLY A 132 13.39 -10.53 3.83
C GLY A 132 12.14 -9.88 4.36
N ILE A 133 11.66 -8.80 3.73
CA ILE A 133 10.35 -8.24 4.03
C ILE A 133 9.38 -8.68 2.94
N ILE A 134 8.32 -9.37 3.33
CA ILE A 134 7.31 -9.89 2.43
C ILE A 134 5.93 -9.34 2.79
N GLN A 135 5.07 -9.18 1.81
CA GLN A 135 3.66 -8.93 2.04
C GLN A 135 2.98 -10.25 2.42
N THR A 136 2.31 -10.28 3.57
CA THR A 136 1.74 -11.51 4.15
C THR A 136 0.28 -11.77 3.76
N ASN A 137 -0.37 -10.78 3.14
CA ASN A 137 -1.77 -10.90 2.71
C ASN A 137 -1.94 -10.50 1.24
N THR A 138 -2.88 -11.14 0.57
CA THR A 138 -3.31 -10.74 -0.78
C THR A 138 -4.34 -9.62 -0.66
N VAL A 139 -4.07 -8.47 -1.28
CA VAL A 139 -4.96 -7.29 -1.18
C VAL A 139 -5.84 -7.08 -2.41
N GLY A 140 -5.55 -7.74 -3.55
CA GLY A 140 -6.37 -7.67 -4.75
C GLY A 140 -6.60 -6.24 -5.24
N HIS A 141 -5.54 -5.45 -5.37
CA HIS A 141 -5.65 -4.04 -5.78
C HIS A 141 -5.90 -3.85 -7.27
N THR A 142 -5.69 -4.87 -8.09
CA THR A 142 -5.97 -4.82 -9.53
C THR A 142 -7.48 -4.64 -9.74
N GLY A 143 -7.86 -3.55 -10.41
CA GLY A 143 -9.26 -3.17 -10.60
C GLY A 143 -10.02 -2.67 -9.36
N ALA A 144 -9.39 -2.59 -8.16
CA ALA A 144 -10.03 -2.05 -6.97
C ALA A 144 -10.15 -0.52 -7.07
N ASP A 145 -11.32 -0.01 -6.65
CA ASP A 145 -11.54 1.42 -6.46
C ASP A 145 -10.78 1.96 -5.22
N GLY A 146 -10.95 3.23 -4.92
CA GLY A 146 -10.28 3.86 -3.78
C GLY A 146 -10.71 3.25 -2.43
N PHE A 147 -11.96 2.90 -2.24
CA PHE A 147 -12.41 2.27 -1.00
C PHE A 147 -11.90 0.84 -0.85
N GLY A 148 -11.84 0.08 -1.95
CA GLY A 148 -11.21 -1.23 -1.97
C GLY A 148 -9.74 -1.19 -1.53
N ARG A 149 -9.00 -0.16 -1.94
CA ARG A 149 -7.59 0.05 -1.54
C ARG A 149 -7.45 0.48 -0.09
N LEU A 150 -8.36 1.31 0.42
CA LEU A 150 -8.39 1.75 1.81
C LEU A 150 -8.78 0.63 2.77
N ALA A 151 -9.74 -0.20 2.38
CA ALA A 151 -10.25 -1.30 3.20
C ALA A 151 -9.27 -2.48 3.27
N ARG A 152 -8.60 -2.82 2.15
CA ARG A 152 -7.66 -3.94 2.05
C ARG A 152 -6.23 -3.42 1.99
N GLN A 153 -5.64 -3.26 3.16
CA GLN A 153 -4.29 -2.73 3.30
C GLN A 153 -3.26 -3.86 3.33
N PRO A 154 -2.11 -3.71 2.64
CA PRO A 154 -1.04 -4.70 2.70
C PRO A 154 -0.44 -4.77 4.10
N LEU A 155 -0.17 -5.99 4.55
CA LEU A 155 0.53 -6.30 5.79
C LEU A 155 1.88 -6.88 5.44
N PHE A 156 2.89 -6.52 6.23
CA PHE A 156 4.25 -6.95 5.99
C PHE A 156 4.80 -7.71 7.19
N ASP A 157 5.70 -8.65 6.91
CA ASP A 157 6.50 -9.35 7.92
C ASP A 157 7.92 -9.59 7.38
N GLY A 158 8.85 -9.86 8.28
CA GLY A 158 10.24 -10.14 7.94
C GLY A 158 11.25 -9.32 8.75
N ASP A 159 12.51 -9.45 8.39
CA ASP A 159 13.61 -8.89 9.16
C ASP A 159 13.96 -7.47 8.71
N VAL A 160 14.00 -6.57 9.67
CA VAL A 160 14.48 -5.20 9.52
C VAL A 160 15.70 -5.00 10.42
N THR A 161 16.78 -4.50 9.86
CA THR A 161 17.97 -4.16 10.66
C THR A 161 17.77 -2.81 11.33
N GLU A 162 17.76 -2.78 12.64
CA GLU A 162 17.59 -1.57 13.44
C GLU A 162 18.65 -0.50 13.08
N GLY A 163 18.21 0.74 12.98
CA GLY A 163 19.05 1.90 12.65
C GLY A 163 19.55 1.98 11.19
N LYS A 164 19.22 1.00 10.34
CA LYS A 164 19.58 1.07 8.91
C LYS A 164 18.57 1.92 8.14
N GLU A 165 19.10 2.62 7.13
CA GLU A 165 18.30 3.39 6.20
C GLU A 165 17.78 2.49 5.06
N TYR A 166 16.53 2.74 4.66
CA TYR A 166 15.82 2.03 3.60
C TYR A 166 15.27 3.00 2.57
N LEU A 167 15.30 2.60 1.30
CA LEU A 167 14.57 3.23 0.20
C LEU A 167 13.55 2.21 -0.34
N ILE A 168 12.27 2.54 -0.29
CA ILE A 168 11.21 1.67 -0.78
C ILE A 168 11.16 1.75 -2.31
N VAL A 169 11.02 0.58 -2.95
CA VAL A 169 10.89 0.42 -4.40
C VAL A 169 9.57 -0.28 -4.71
N ASP A 170 8.76 0.29 -5.61
CA ASP A 170 7.47 -0.25 -6.00
C ASP A 170 7.32 -0.26 -7.53
N ASP A 171 6.43 -1.07 -8.10
CA ASP A 171 6.13 -1.06 -9.54
C ASP A 171 5.19 0.09 -9.90
N PHE A 172 4.20 0.36 -9.06
CA PHE A 172 3.15 1.33 -9.37
C PHE A 172 2.67 2.09 -8.13
N ILE A 173 2.76 3.42 -8.18
CA ILE A 173 2.14 4.26 -7.16
C ILE A 173 0.75 4.75 -7.60
N GLY A 174 -0.28 4.22 -6.93
CA GLY A 174 -1.68 4.65 -7.07
C GLY A 174 -2.08 5.66 -5.99
N MET A 175 -2.51 5.17 -4.85
CA MET A 175 -2.84 6.00 -3.68
C MET A 175 -1.68 6.10 -2.67
N GLY A 176 -0.63 5.30 -2.83
CA GLY A 176 0.55 5.29 -1.95
C GLY A 176 0.38 4.48 -0.66
N GLY A 177 -0.74 3.79 -0.47
CA GLY A 177 -1.01 3.02 0.74
C GLY A 177 0.01 1.91 1.00
N THR A 178 0.48 1.21 -0.04
CA THR A 178 1.52 0.17 0.07
C THR A 178 2.82 0.76 0.64
N ILE A 179 3.27 1.89 0.09
CA ILE A 179 4.47 2.58 0.55
C ILE A 179 4.30 3.05 2.01
N ALA A 180 3.14 3.61 2.36
CA ALA A 180 2.86 4.08 3.72
C ALA A 180 2.87 2.93 4.75
N ASN A 181 2.31 1.76 4.39
CA ASN A 181 2.29 0.59 5.26
C ASN A 181 3.68 -0.04 5.40
N LEU A 182 4.44 -0.18 4.30
CA LEU A 182 5.80 -0.73 4.34
C LEU A 182 6.74 0.20 5.12
N LYS A 183 6.62 1.53 4.93
CA LYS A 183 7.33 2.52 5.74
C LYS A 183 7.02 2.33 7.23
N GLY A 184 5.75 2.29 7.58
CA GLY A 184 5.35 2.13 8.97
C GLY A 184 5.85 0.83 9.59
N TYR A 185 5.84 -0.28 8.84
CA TYR A 185 6.39 -1.56 9.28
C TYR A 185 7.91 -1.50 9.53
N ILE A 186 8.67 -0.96 8.58
CA ILE A 186 10.12 -0.82 8.71
C ILE A 186 10.47 0.03 9.94
N GLU A 187 9.79 1.16 10.13
CA GLU A 187 10.03 2.06 11.26
C GLU A 187 9.59 1.46 12.59
N PHE A 188 8.49 0.70 12.62
CA PHE A 188 8.08 -0.05 13.80
C PHE A 188 9.14 -1.07 14.25
N LYS A 189 9.85 -1.67 13.29
CA LYS A 189 10.96 -2.59 13.54
C LYS A 189 12.31 -1.89 13.79
N GLY A 190 12.33 -0.56 13.90
CA GLY A 190 13.54 0.22 14.21
C GLY A 190 14.40 0.64 13.02
N GLY A 191 13.97 0.37 11.79
CA GLY A 191 14.61 0.90 10.58
C GLY A 191 14.24 2.36 10.31
N VAL A 192 14.90 3.00 9.34
CA VAL A 192 14.66 4.39 8.94
C VAL A 192 14.35 4.43 7.45
N VAL A 193 13.14 4.85 7.06
CA VAL A 193 12.79 4.99 5.64
C VAL A 193 13.07 6.41 5.18
N ILE A 194 13.99 6.58 4.23
CA ILE A 194 14.45 7.90 3.78
C ILE A 194 13.75 8.40 2.52
N GLY A 195 12.96 7.56 1.86
CA GLY A 195 12.22 7.90 0.65
C GLY A 195 11.66 6.68 -0.03
N ALA A 196 11.03 6.90 -1.18
CA ALA A 196 10.51 5.85 -2.04
C ALA A 196 10.65 6.20 -3.52
N THR A 197 10.64 5.17 -4.36
CA THR A 197 10.60 5.30 -5.81
C THR A 197 9.66 4.26 -6.41
N ALA A 198 9.06 4.59 -7.55
CA ALA A 198 8.18 3.67 -8.29
C ALA A 198 8.55 3.68 -9.78
N LEU A 199 8.45 2.50 -10.43
CA LEU A 199 8.67 2.44 -11.87
C LEU A 199 7.67 3.34 -12.59
N THR A 200 6.40 3.29 -12.19
CA THR A 200 5.37 4.15 -12.78
C THR A 200 4.30 4.55 -11.76
N GLY A 201 3.40 5.43 -12.18
CA GLY A 201 2.28 5.87 -11.34
C GLY A 201 1.59 7.11 -11.87
N LYS A 202 0.61 7.57 -11.12
CA LYS A 202 -0.05 8.84 -11.37
C LYS A 202 0.85 10.00 -10.91
N PRO A 203 1.14 11.01 -11.73
CA PRO A 203 2.03 12.11 -11.33
C PRO A 203 1.62 12.80 -10.02
N TYR A 204 0.31 12.96 -9.79
CA TYR A 204 -0.21 13.56 -8.55
C TYR A 204 -0.06 12.67 -7.31
N SER A 205 0.27 11.39 -7.49
CA SER A 205 0.51 10.45 -6.39
C SER A 205 1.97 10.46 -5.92
N ALA A 206 2.86 11.14 -6.63
CA ALA A 206 4.24 11.35 -6.20
C ALA A 206 4.29 12.05 -4.84
N LYS A 207 3.45 13.07 -4.64
CA LYS A 207 3.27 13.70 -3.33
C LYS A 207 2.50 12.77 -2.41
N ILE A 208 3.24 12.06 -1.56
CA ILE A 208 2.64 11.11 -0.61
C ILE A 208 2.31 11.78 0.74
N ALA A 209 3.11 12.76 1.16
CA ALA A 209 2.87 13.51 2.39
C ALA A 209 1.58 14.35 2.30
N PRO A 210 0.62 14.19 3.22
CA PRO A 210 -0.63 14.93 3.17
C PRO A 210 -0.44 16.40 3.56
N ASP A 211 -1.13 17.30 2.88
CA ASP A 211 -1.21 18.69 3.29
C ASP A 211 -1.98 18.82 4.60
N ARG A 212 -1.45 19.58 5.56
CA ARG A 212 -2.13 19.81 6.85
C ARG A 212 -3.51 20.46 6.68
N ASN A 213 -3.64 21.38 5.71
CA ASN A 213 -4.92 22.02 5.40
C ASN A 213 -5.93 21.00 4.86
N LEU A 214 -5.51 20.09 3.99
CA LEU A 214 -6.36 19.01 3.47
C LEU A 214 -6.89 18.11 4.59
N LEU A 215 -6.03 17.76 5.55
CA LEU A 215 -6.43 16.96 6.71
C LEU A 215 -7.39 17.72 7.62
N GLN A 216 -7.18 19.04 7.78
CA GLN A 216 -8.10 19.88 8.58
C GLN A 216 -9.48 19.98 7.90
N GLU A 217 -9.52 20.26 6.58
CA GLU A 217 -10.77 20.27 5.80
C GLU A 217 -11.52 18.93 5.90
N MET A 218 -10.80 17.81 5.89
CA MET A 218 -11.38 16.49 6.03
C MET A 218 -11.96 16.28 7.44
N ARG A 219 -11.27 16.73 8.50
CA ARG A 219 -11.77 16.71 9.90
C ARG A 219 -12.97 17.59 10.07
N ASP A 220 -12.96 18.80 9.50
CA ASP A 220 -14.08 19.74 9.56
C ASP A 220 -15.32 19.17 8.84
N LYS A 221 -15.13 18.50 7.73
CA LYS A 221 -16.21 17.88 6.95
C LYS A 221 -16.81 16.64 7.61
N HIS A 222 -15.98 15.73 8.07
CA HIS A 222 -16.41 14.40 8.51
C HIS A 222 -16.51 14.25 10.03
N GLY A 223 -16.00 15.22 10.79
CA GLY A 223 -16.03 15.22 12.25
C GLY A 223 -15.01 14.29 12.89
N LYS A 224 -14.79 14.53 14.18
CA LYS A 224 -13.89 13.72 15.02
C LYS A 224 -14.33 12.26 15.12
N GLU A 225 -15.63 12.01 15.08
CA GLU A 225 -16.19 10.66 15.19
C GLU A 225 -15.76 9.74 14.05
N LEU A 226 -15.55 10.27 12.83
CA LEU A 226 -15.01 9.45 11.75
C LEU A 226 -13.53 9.13 11.99
N GLU A 227 -12.73 10.08 12.49
CA GLU A 227 -11.32 9.83 12.79
C GLU A 227 -11.15 8.82 13.94
N ASP A 228 -11.97 8.92 14.98
CA ASP A 228 -11.99 7.97 16.10
C ASP A 228 -12.35 6.55 15.60
N TRP A 229 -13.41 6.42 14.81
CA TRP A 229 -13.79 5.15 14.16
C TRP A 229 -12.69 4.62 13.25
N TRP A 230 -12.04 5.50 12.47
CA TRP A 230 -10.91 5.13 11.61
C TRP A 230 -9.74 4.57 12.42
N LYS A 231 -9.41 5.23 13.53
CA LYS A 231 -8.34 4.80 14.43
C LYS A 231 -8.64 3.43 15.05
N GLU A 232 -9.86 3.18 15.46
CA GLU A 232 -10.27 1.86 15.97
C GLU A 232 -10.16 0.79 14.89
N ARG A 233 -10.55 1.12 13.65
CA ARG A 233 -10.58 0.20 12.53
C ARG A 233 -9.19 -0.12 11.98
N PHE A 234 -8.37 0.89 11.75
CA PHE A 234 -7.09 0.78 11.04
C PHE A 234 -5.86 0.98 11.93
N ALA A 235 -6.01 1.26 13.22
CA ALA A 235 -4.95 1.50 14.21
C ALA A 235 -4.09 2.74 13.94
N HIS A 236 -4.54 3.68 13.10
CA HIS A 236 -3.85 4.95 12.85
C HIS A 236 -4.84 6.09 12.63
N THR A 237 -4.39 7.33 12.90
CA THR A 237 -5.17 8.55 12.68
C THR A 237 -5.10 9.04 11.23
N PHE A 238 -5.84 10.08 10.90
CA PHE A 238 -5.79 10.74 9.59
C PHE A 238 -4.41 11.31 9.23
N ASP A 239 -3.58 11.63 10.22
CA ASP A 239 -2.20 12.09 9.99
C ASP A 239 -1.30 11.04 9.30
N CYS A 240 -1.70 9.78 9.33
CA CYS A 240 -1.01 8.67 8.65
C CYS A 240 -1.58 8.33 7.26
N LEU A 241 -2.58 9.05 6.79
CA LEU A 241 -3.08 8.94 5.43
C LEU A 241 -2.09 9.53 4.44
N THR A 242 -2.08 8.98 3.24
CA THR A 242 -1.40 9.63 2.12
C THR A 242 -2.21 10.81 1.60
N GLN A 243 -1.58 11.71 0.85
CA GLN A 243 -2.24 12.82 0.18
C GLN A 243 -3.40 12.36 -0.71
N SER A 244 -3.22 11.25 -1.43
CA SER A 244 -4.25 10.72 -2.33
C SER A 244 -5.39 10.05 -1.57
N GLU A 245 -5.11 9.36 -0.46
CA GLU A 245 -6.12 8.78 0.43
C GLU A 245 -6.97 9.87 1.09
N ALA A 246 -6.32 10.91 1.64
CA ALA A 246 -7.02 12.04 2.25
C ALA A 246 -7.91 12.79 1.24
N ARG A 247 -7.40 13.05 0.01
CA ARG A 247 -8.22 13.63 -1.08
C ARG A 247 -9.42 12.77 -1.44
N TYR A 248 -9.25 11.46 -1.45
CA TYR A 248 -10.32 10.53 -1.79
C TYR A 248 -11.42 10.56 -0.72
N LEU A 249 -11.05 10.52 0.56
CA LEU A 249 -11.98 10.63 1.66
C LEU A 249 -12.68 12.00 1.71
N LEU A 250 -11.93 13.10 1.52
CA LEU A 250 -12.52 14.44 1.48
C LEU A 250 -13.59 14.60 0.40
N LYS A 251 -13.42 13.94 -0.77
CA LYS A 251 -14.42 13.98 -1.86
C LYS A 251 -15.69 13.18 -1.54
N THR A 252 -15.66 12.30 -0.56
CA THR A 252 -16.82 11.50 -0.17
C THR A 252 -17.85 12.40 0.53
N GLU A 253 -19.11 12.15 0.29
CA GLU A 253 -20.24 13.02 0.67
C GLU A 253 -20.26 13.32 2.17
N ASN A 254 -20.22 12.28 3.02
CA ASN A 254 -20.26 12.38 4.48
C ASN A 254 -19.58 11.18 5.16
N ALA A 255 -19.48 11.22 6.49
CA ALA A 255 -18.84 10.20 7.31
C ALA A 255 -19.52 8.82 7.20
N ASP A 256 -20.86 8.79 7.16
CA ASP A 256 -21.59 7.52 7.04
C ASP A 256 -21.36 6.86 5.69
N ARG A 257 -21.25 7.66 4.62
CA ARG A 257 -20.88 7.14 3.31
C ARG A 257 -19.49 6.53 3.29
N VAL A 258 -18.52 7.13 4.03
CA VAL A 258 -17.18 6.55 4.19
C VAL A 258 -17.25 5.19 4.89
N ARG A 259 -17.94 5.11 6.05
CA ARG A 259 -18.09 3.87 6.83
C ARG A 259 -18.73 2.76 6.01
N ASN A 260 -19.84 3.08 5.33
CA ASN A 260 -20.58 2.11 4.51
C ASN A 260 -19.73 1.58 3.34
N LYS A 261 -19.01 2.47 2.64
CA LYS A 261 -18.15 2.08 1.52
C LYS A 261 -16.94 1.24 1.95
N ILE A 262 -16.36 1.51 3.08
CA ILE A 262 -15.31 0.65 3.66
C ILE A 262 -15.87 -0.74 3.96
N ALA A 263 -17.03 -0.83 4.63
CA ALA A 263 -17.67 -2.11 4.95
C ALA A 263 -18.05 -2.91 3.69
N GLU A 264 -18.63 -2.25 2.67
CA GLU A 264 -18.91 -2.87 1.37
C GLU A 264 -17.65 -3.45 0.72
N ALA A 265 -16.57 -2.67 0.68
CA ALA A 265 -15.31 -3.06 0.06
C ALA A 265 -14.62 -4.25 0.76
N GLU A 266 -14.75 -4.34 2.09
CA GLU A 266 -14.25 -5.49 2.85
C GLU A 266 -15.04 -6.76 2.53
N GLN A 267 -16.38 -6.67 2.45
CA GLN A 267 -17.22 -7.79 2.08
C GLN A 267 -16.93 -8.31 0.67
N GLU A 268 -16.76 -7.41 -0.29
CA GLU A 268 -16.36 -7.78 -1.66
C GLU A 268 -14.98 -8.46 -1.73
N GLY A 269 -14.02 -7.97 -0.96
CA GLY A 269 -12.70 -8.59 -0.86
C GLY A 269 -12.75 -10.02 -0.34
N ASN A 270 -13.59 -10.24 0.66
CA ASN A 270 -13.78 -11.57 1.26
C ASN A 270 -14.45 -12.55 0.30
N ARG A 271 -15.40 -12.13 -0.54
CA ARG A 271 -16.05 -12.98 -1.56
C ARG A 271 -15.05 -13.43 -2.64
N ARG A 272 -14.24 -12.50 -3.17
CA ARG A 272 -13.22 -12.83 -4.19
C ARG A 272 -12.17 -13.79 -3.65
N GLY A 273 -11.66 -13.58 -2.44
CA GLY A 273 -10.69 -14.49 -1.81
C GLY A 273 -11.24 -15.89 -1.49
N SER A 274 -12.58 -16.09 -1.47
CA SER A 274 -13.19 -17.40 -1.32
C SER A 274 -13.41 -18.11 -2.66
N GLU A 275 -13.60 -17.38 -3.75
CA GLU A 275 -13.76 -17.92 -5.10
C GLU A 275 -12.44 -18.37 -5.72
N GLU A 276 -11.30 -17.72 -5.37
CA GLU A 276 -9.96 -18.09 -5.83
C GLU A 276 -9.39 -19.35 -5.12
N LYS A 277 -10.05 -19.86 -4.07
CA LYS A 277 -9.60 -21.04 -3.31
C LYS A 277 -10.34 -22.32 -3.64
N ILE A 278 -11.25 -22.32 -4.63
CA ILE A 278 -11.98 -23.48 -5.13
C ILE A 278 -11.42 -23.89 -6.51
#